data_7be9d2bdf5b4f31019a53e135e751ecf
#
_entry.id   7be9d2bdf5b4f31019a53e135e751ecf
#
_cell.length_a   1.000
_cell.length_b   1.000
_cell.length_c   1.000
_cell.angle_alpha   90.00
_cell.angle_beta   90.00
_cell.angle_gamma   90.00
#
_symmetry.space_group_name_H-M   'P 1'
#
loop_
_entity.id
_entity.type
_entity.pdbx_description
1 polymer ?
#
loop_
_entity_poly.entity_id
_entity_poly.type
_entity_poly.pdbx_seq_one_letter_code
_entity_poly.pdbx_strand_id
1 'polypeptide(L)'
;MIRLNPNLKNLKKNYLFVDIQKKTDKFISENPDAEIIKMGIGDVTLPLCETVVQAMKKAAEEMGNKETFRGYGPYEGYEFLKEAISEKYKSFGAKIEPNEVYVSDGSKNDVANILDIFAKGSEVLITDPVYPVYLDSNVMAGNSVKYAEATKDNNFLPMPSEKSDIIYLCSPNNPTGAVYTKEQLKKWIDFATENGSLIIFDAAYEAFIEDENLPHSIFEIEGAEKCAVELSSFSKAAGFTGVRCAYMIIPNELEISGEKLGDVWLRRQSIKFNGVSYVTQAAAFASLSEKGKEETAKAVKYYKENAKIIAKVMAELGLYNIGSENSPYIWVKAPNSMTSWEFFDYLLKEANIVCTPGSGFGPSGEGFVRISSFNSRENTLIAAERLKKLKF
;
A
#
# COMPACT_ATOMS: atom_id res chain seq x y z
N MET A 1 35.83 15.71 4.97
CA MET A 1 34.61 16.53 5.17
C MET A 1 33.38 15.70 4.81
N ILE A 2 32.42 15.53 5.72
CA ILE A 2 31.16 14.80 5.47
C ILE A 2 30.34 15.56 4.41
N ARG A 3 29.71 14.81 3.50
CA ARG A 3 28.79 15.34 2.48
C ARG A 3 27.43 14.67 2.64
N LEU A 4 26.37 15.43 2.52
CA LEU A 4 25.00 14.89 2.46
C LEU A 4 24.77 14.20 1.09
N ASN A 5 23.82 13.27 1.06
CA ASN A 5 23.36 12.68 -0.19
C ASN A 5 22.82 13.81 -1.11
N PRO A 6 23.46 14.04 -2.29
CA PRO A 6 23.05 15.14 -3.16
C PRO A 6 21.63 14.98 -3.73
N ASN A 7 21.13 13.75 -3.83
CA ASN A 7 19.81 13.45 -4.39
C ASN A 7 18.67 13.97 -3.51
N LEU A 8 18.90 14.18 -2.20
CA LEU A 8 17.88 14.76 -1.30
C LEU A 8 17.39 16.15 -1.74
N LYS A 9 18.19 16.88 -2.53
CA LYS A 9 17.80 18.17 -3.09
C LYS A 9 16.74 18.08 -4.17
N ASN A 10 16.58 16.89 -4.77
CA ASN A 10 15.62 16.62 -5.84
C ASN A 10 14.23 16.22 -5.32
N LEU A 11 14.12 15.96 -4.01
CA LEU A 11 12.83 15.70 -3.37
C LEU A 11 12.00 16.98 -3.26
N LYS A 12 10.69 16.87 -3.31
CA LYS A 12 9.78 17.98 -2.98
C LYS A 12 10.08 18.45 -1.55
N LYS A 13 10.09 19.77 -1.32
CA LYS A 13 10.39 20.35 0.00
C LYS A 13 9.47 19.85 1.11
N ASN A 14 8.19 19.66 0.79
CA ASN A 14 7.22 19.15 1.74
C ASN A 14 6.64 17.85 1.22
N TYR A 15 6.55 16.86 2.09
CA TYR A 15 5.75 15.67 1.84
C TYR A 15 4.26 16.05 1.81
N LEU A 16 3.50 15.52 0.84
CA LEU A 16 2.10 15.86 0.58
C LEU A 16 1.24 16.04 1.84
N PHE A 17 1.33 15.08 2.77
CA PHE A 17 0.51 15.09 3.99
C PHE A 17 0.85 16.22 4.97
N VAL A 18 2.06 16.78 4.90
CA VAL A 18 2.45 17.97 5.69
C VAL A 18 1.71 19.21 5.21
N ASP A 19 1.56 19.37 3.90
CA ASP A 19 0.86 20.53 3.34
C ASP A 19 -0.66 20.44 3.58
N ILE A 20 -1.23 19.24 3.49
CA ILE A 20 -2.63 18.98 3.89
C ILE A 20 -2.84 19.35 5.36
N GLN A 21 -1.96 18.91 6.26
CA GLN A 21 -2.08 19.21 7.69
C GLN A 21 -2.01 20.72 7.95
N LYS A 22 -1.05 21.43 7.35
CA LYS A 22 -0.92 22.89 7.50
C LYS A 22 -2.18 23.64 7.05
N LYS A 23 -2.76 23.28 5.90
CA LYS A 23 -4.00 23.88 5.42
C LYS A 23 -5.18 23.60 6.35
N THR A 24 -5.27 22.35 6.83
CA THR A 24 -6.31 21.93 7.78
C THR A 24 -6.19 22.69 9.09
N ASP A 25 -4.99 22.79 9.68
CA ASP A 25 -4.76 23.49 10.94
C ASP A 25 -5.07 24.99 10.82
N LYS A 26 -4.70 25.61 9.70
CA LYS A 26 -5.05 26.98 9.40
C LYS A 26 -6.57 27.17 9.36
N PHE A 27 -7.29 26.29 8.63
CA PHE A 27 -8.76 26.36 8.54
C PHE A 27 -9.41 26.20 9.90
N ILE A 28 -8.96 25.27 10.74
CA ILE A 28 -9.48 25.08 12.11
C ILE A 28 -9.24 26.33 12.96
N SER A 29 -8.07 26.96 12.86
CA SER A 29 -7.76 28.18 13.61
C SER A 29 -8.67 29.37 13.23
N GLU A 30 -9.08 29.44 11.96
CA GLU A 30 -9.99 30.46 11.43
C GLU A 30 -11.47 30.11 11.67
N ASN A 31 -11.79 28.82 11.91
CA ASN A 31 -13.14 28.29 12.09
C ASN A 31 -13.19 27.33 13.30
N PRO A 32 -13.09 27.82 14.54
CA PRO A 32 -12.91 26.98 15.73
C PRO A 32 -14.11 26.03 16.01
N ASP A 33 -15.31 26.37 15.52
CA ASP A 33 -16.52 25.54 15.67
C ASP A 33 -16.69 24.49 14.55
N ALA A 34 -15.75 24.42 13.58
CA ALA A 34 -15.85 23.49 12.47
C ALA A 34 -15.45 22.07 12.90
N GLU A 35 -16.40 21.16 12.84
CA GLU A 35 -16.17 19.72 13.06
C GLU A 35 -15.60 19.08 11.77
N ILE A 36 -14.29 18.89 11.73
CA ILE A 36 -13.59 18.35 10.56
C ILE A 36 -13.65 16.83 10.53
N ILE A 37 -14.07 16.27 9.39
CA ILE A 37 -13.99 14.83 9.11
C ILE A 37 -12.79 14.57 8.20
N LYS A 38 -11.78 13.86 8.73
CA LYS A 38 -10.56 13.51 7.99
C LYS A 38 -10.78 12.24 7.18
N MET A 39 -10.90 12.37 5.88
CA MET A 39 -11.06 11.26 4.92
C MET A 39 -9.91 11.19 3.90
N GLY A 40 -8.78 11.81 4.20
CA GLY A 40 -7.60 11.81 3.31
C GLY A 40 -6.54 10.78 3.70
N ILE A 41 -6.50 10.36 4.97
CA ILE A 41 -5.43 9.52 5.50
C ILE A 41 -5.74 8.04 5.24
N GLY A 42 -4.73 7.31 4.76
CA GLY A 42 -4.80 5.87 4.58
C GLY A 42 -4.44 5.11 5.86
N ASP A 43 -4.98 5.51 7.00
CA ASP A 43 -4.77 4.85 8.30
C ASP A 43 -6.06 4.20 8.81
N VAL A 44 -5.96 2.97 9.32
CA VAL A 44 -7.10 2.25 9.88
C VAL A 44 -7.55 2.89 11.19
N THR A 45 -8.84 2.82 11.49
CA THR A 45 -9.46 3.46 12.67
C THR A 45 -10.10 2.47 13.63
N LEU A 46 -10.33 1.23 13.21
CA LEU A 46 -10.81 0.18 14.08
C LEU A 46 -9.68 -0.38 14.94
N PRO A 47 -9.95 -0.78 16.19
CA PRO A 47 -8.97 -1.43 17.05
C PRO A 47 -8.58 -2.80 16.47
N LEU A 48 -7.45 -3.33 16.95
CA LEU A 48 -7.03 -4.69 16.67
C LEU A 48 -8.10 -5.68 17.15
N CYS A 49 -8.28 -6.76 16.39
CA CYS A 49 -9.22 -7.80 16.76
C CYS A 49 -8.76 -8.58 18.00
N GLU A 50 -9.69 -9.20 18.71
CA GLU A 50 -9.44 -9.87 19.98
C GLU A 50 -8.39 -10.98 19.88
N THR A 51 -8.46 -11.79 18.82
CA THR A 51 -7.50 -12.87 18.58
C THR A 51 -6.06 -12.35 18.51
N VAL A 52 -5.84 -11.23 17.84
CA VAL A 52 -4.53 -10.56 17.75
C VAL A 52 -4.09 -10.03 19.10
N VAL A 53 -4.98 -9.34 19.82
CA VAL A 53 -4.67 -8.77 21.14
C VAL A 53 -4.28 -9.86 22.14
N GLN A 54 -4.99 -11.00 22.17
CA GLN A 54 -4.66 -12.11 23.07
C GLN A 54 -3.33 -12.76 22.71
N ALA A 55 -3.01 -12.90 21.42
CA ALA A 55 -1.71 -13.39 20.99
C ALA A 55 -0.56 -12.46 21.42
N MET A 56 -0.75 -11.15 21.32
CA MET A 56 0.24 -10.17 21.79
C MET A 56 0.47 -10.28 23.30
N LYS A 57 -0.60 -10.37 24.09
CA LYS A 57 -0.51 -10.54 25.55
C LYS A 57 0.27 -11.79 25.90
N LYS A 58 -0.10 -12.94 25.31
CA LYS A 58 0.58 -14.22 25.53
C LYS A 58 2.06 -14.15 25.17
N ALA A 59 2.39 -13.59 24.00
CA ALA A 59 3.76 -13.46 23.56
C ALA A 59 4.58 -12.52 24.49
N ALA A 60 3.96 -11.46 25.02
CA ALA A 60 4.61 -10.58 26.00
C ALA A 60 4.86 -11.31 27.34
N GLU A 61 3.94 -12.14 27.82
CA GLU A 61 4.12 -13.00 29.01
C GLU A 61 5.24 -14.00 28.79
N GLU A 62 5.32 -14.64 27.62
CA GLU A 62 6.42 -15.53 27.24
C GLU A 62 7.79 -14.84 27.29
N MET A 63 7.86 -13.57 26.84
CA MET A 63 9.09 -12.77 26.90
C MET A 63 9.49 -12.42 28.34
N GLY A 64 8.56 -12.40 29.28
CA GLY A 64 8.81 -12.18 30.70
C GLY A 64 9.26 -13.43 31.48
N ASN A 65 9.22 -14.61 30.86
CA ASN A 65 9.54 -15.88 31.50
C ASN A 65 10.89 -16.40 30.99
N LYS A 66 11.79 -16.75 31.92
CA LYS A 66 13.13 -17.24 31.59
C LYS A 66 13.15 -18.46 30.67
N GLU A 67 12.15 -19.34 30.75
CA GLU A 67 12.08 -20.59 29.99
C GLU A 67 11.59 -20.38 28.57
N THR A 68 10.85 -19.29 28.32
CA THR A 68 10.23 -18.98 27.00
C THR A 68 10.77 -17.70 26.40
N PHE A 69 11.65 -16.99 27.09
CA PHE A 69 12.30 -15.78 26.59
C PHE A 69 13.00 -16.03 25.24
N ARG A 70 12.86 -15.08 24.33
CA ARG A 70 13.49 -15.12 23.01
C ARG A 70 14.38 -13.89 22.83
N GLY A 71 15.63 -14.12 22.46
CA GLY A 71 16.57 -13.08 22.04
C GLY A 71 16.30 -12.62 20.59
N TYR A 72 17.36 -12.27 19.86
CA TYR A 72 17.24 -11.98 18.44
C TYR A 72 16.66 -13.18 17.68
N GLY A 73 15.61 -12.93 16.91
CA GLY A 73 15.02 -13.92 16.03
C GLY A 73 15.78 -14.06 14.69
N PRO A 74 15.33 -14.95 13.81
CA PRO A 74 15.82 -15.02 12.44
C PRO A 74 15.61 -13.68 11.70
N TYR A 75 16.58 -13.28 10.89
CA TYR A 75 16.51 -12.01 10.13
C TYR A 75 15.34 -11.98 9.15
N GLU A 76 14.99 -13.14 8.58
CA GLU A 76 13.89 -13.35 7.64
C GLU A 76 12.52 -13.55 8.30
N GLY A 77 12.47 -13.72 9.62
CA GLY A 77 11.26 -13.98 10.39
C GLY A 77 11.16 -15.41 10.92
N TYR A 78 10.26 -15.61 11.89
CA TYR A 78 10.04 -16.92 12.50
C TYR A 78 9.30 -17.86 11.53
N GLU A 79 9.68 -19.15 11.54
CA GLU A 79 9.16 -20.18 10.66
C GLU A 79 7.64 -20.30 10.74
N PHE A 80 7.06 -20.28 11.96
CA PHE A 80 5.61 -20.37 12.15
C PHE A 80 4.82 -19.32 11.35
N LEU A 81 5.36 -18.09 11.20
CA LEU A 81 4.71 -17.04 10.45
C LEU A 81 4.92 -17.22 8.95
N LYS A 82 6.11 -17.62 8.53
CA LYS A 82 6.44 -17.87 7.11
C LYS A 82 5.59 -19.02 6.55
N GLU A 83 5.43 -20.12 7.30
CA GLU A 83 4.54 -21.23 6.96
C GLU A 83 3.08 -20.78 6.83
N ALA A 84 2.58 -19.96 7.77
CA ALA A 84 1.21 -19.44 7.70
C ALA A 84 0.98 -18.50 6.51
N ILE A 85 1.99 -17.72 6.14
CA ILE A 85 1.96 -16.89 4.92
C ILE A 85 1.95 -17.78 3.67
N SER A 86 2.84 -18.78 3.59
CA SER A 86 2.85 -19.75 2.50
C SER A 86 1.48 -20.39 2.30
N GLU A 87 0.82 -20.82 3.40
CA GLU A 87 -0.52 -21.40 3.34
C GLU A 87 -1.59 -20.40 2.88
N LYS A 88 -1.48 -19.12 3.24
CA LYS A 88 -2.33 -18.06 2.70
C LYS A 88 -2.24 -17.99 1.17
N TYR A 89 -1.04 -18.04 0.60
CA TYR A 89 -0.84 -17.98 -0.86
C TYR A 89 -1.41 -19.19 -1.58
N LYS A 90 -1.37 -20.37 -0.98
CA LYS A 90 -2.05 -21.57 -1.53
C LYS A 90 -3.55 -21.37 -1.70
N SER A 91 -4.19 -20.60 -0.79
CA SER A 91 -5.61 -20.28 -0.91
C SER A 91 -5.93 -19.40 -2.13
N PHE A 92 -4.94 -18.67 -2.66
CA PHE A 92 -5.04 -17.90 -3.91
C PHE A 92 -4.67 -18.73 -5.16
N GLY A 93 -4.20 -19.96 -4.97
CA GLY A 93 -3.67 -20.77 -6.07
C GLY A 93 -2.21 -20.48 -6.43
N ALA A 94 -1.51 -19.66 -5.63
CA ALA A 94 -0.09 -19.38 -5.78
C ALA A 94 0.75 -20.32 -4.90
N LYS A 95 1.86 -20.82 -5.45
CA LYS A 95 2.78 -21.70 -4.72
C LYS A 95 3.98 -20.88 -4.24
N ILE A 96 4.04 -20.64 -2.93
CA ILE A 96 5.13 -19.95 -2.26
C ILE A 96 5.68 -20.86 -1.17
N GLU A 97 7.00 -21.07 -1.14
CA GLU A 97 7.65 -21.84 -0.09
C GLU A 97 8.00 -20.92 1.10
N PRO A 98 8.00 -21.42 2.36
CA PRO A 98 8.31 -20.58 3.53
C PRO A 98 9.65 -19.84 3.47
N ASN A 99 10.66 -20.41 2.82
CA ASN A 99 11.98 -19.80 2.65
C ASN A 99 12.01 -18.65 1.61
N GLU A 100 10.92 -18.43 0.88
CA GLU A 100 10.75 -17.29 -0.04
C GLU A 100 10.12 -16.07 0.68
N VAL A 101 9.72 -16.24 1.94
CA VAL A 101 9.05 -15.20 2.74
C VAL A 101 10.05 -14.48 3.64
N TYR A 102 10.11 -13.17 3.53
CA TYR A 102 10.97 -12.29 4.34
C TYR A 102 10.11 -11.29 5.12
N VAL A 103 9.97 -11.52 6.44
CA VAL A 103 9.14 -10.67 7.31
C VAL A 103 9.85 -9.35 7.60
N SER A 104 9.11 -8.26 7.57
CA SER A 104 9.60 -6.89 7.76
C SER A 104 8.68 -6.06 8.67
N ASP A 105 9.13 -4.86 9.02
CA ASP A 105 8.41 -3.90 9.85
C ASP A 105 7.49 -2.95 9.05
N GLY A 106 7.26 -3.23 7.77
CA GLY A 106 6.32 -2.50 6.93
C GLY A 106 6.72 -2.41 5.46
N SER A 107 5.77 -2.62 4.53
CA SER A 107 6.00 -2.55 3.08
C SER A 107 6.64 -1.24 2.64
N LYS A 108 6.36 -0.12 3.32
CA LYS A 108 7.02 1.16 3.03
C LYS A 108 8.55 1.08 3.19
N ASN A 109 9.00 0.36 4.21
CA ASN A 109 10.42 0.14 4.44
C ASN A 109 10.99 -0.81 3.37
N ASP A 110 10.24 -1.85 3.00
CA ASP A 110 10.65 -2.79 1.96
C ASP A 110 10.82 -2.12 0.61
N VAL A 111 9.87 -1.25 0.22
CA VAL A 111 9.96 -0.42 -1.01
C VAL A 111 11.29 0.35 -1.10
N ALA A 112 11.73 0.92 0.02
CA ALA A 112 12.95 1.71 0.05
C ALA A 112 14.20 0.83 0.23
N ASN A 113 14.09 -0.20 1.07
CA ASN A 113 15.21 -1.05 1.47
C ASN A 113 15.69 -1.97 0.34
N ILE A 114 14.77 -2.42 -0.53
CA ILE A 114 15.14 -3.29 -1.65
C ILE A 114 16.11 -2.59 -2.62
N LEU A 115 16.10 -1.28 -2.68
CA LEU A 115 17.00 -0.49 -3.52
C LEU A 115 18.47 -0.56 -3.07
N ASP A 116 18.73 -1.01 -1.83
CA ASP A 116 20.10 -1.22 -1.35
C ASP A 116 20.88 -2.29 -2.12
N ILE A 117 20.17 -3.25 -2.74
CA ILE A 117 20.78 -4.39 -3.42
C ILE A 117 20.93 -4.19 -4.92
N PHE A 118 20.44 -3.08 -5.48
CA PHE A 118 20.56 -2.76 -6.89
C PHE A 118 21.65 -1.71 -7.16
N ALA A 119 22.15 -1.71 -8.38
CA ALA A 119 23.09 -0.69 -8.84
C ALA A 119 22.44 0.70 -8.81
N LYS A 120 23.22 1.72 -8.49
CA LYS A 120 22.77 3.11 -8.57
C LYS A 120 22.60 3.55 -10.02
N GLY A 121 21.62 4.40 -10.27
CA GLY A 121 21.35 4.93 -11.61
C GLY A 121 20.48 4.02 -12.46
N SER A 122 19.79 3.05 -11.84
CA SER A 122 18.81 2.22 -12.53
C SER A 122 17.67 3.09 -13.11
N GLU A 123 17.13 2.65 -14.25
CA GLU A 123 15.91 3.21 -14.82
C GLU A 123 14.69 2.54 -14.19
N VAL A 124 13.77 3.34 -13.67
CA VAL A 124 12.60 2.85 -12.92
C VAL A 124 11.33 3.35 -13.58
N LEU A 125 10.40 2.44 -13.84
CA LEU A 125 9.05 2.76 -14.30
C LEU A 125 8.08 2.66 -13.15
N ILE A 126 7.31 3.72 -12.90
CA ILE A 126 6.19 3.72 -11.95
C ILE A 126 4.91 4.09 -12.66
N THR A 127 3.77 3.58 -12.21
CA THR A 127 2.46 4.06 -12.68
C THR A 127 2.20 5.47 -12.13
N ASP A 128 1.42 6.30 -12.83
CA ASP A 128 1.10 7.66 -12.40
C ASP A 128 -0.40 7.94 -12.66
N PRO A 129 -1.22 8.19 -11.62
CA PRO A 129 -0.85 8.44 -10.22
C PRO A 129 -0.60 7.17 -9.41
N VAL A 130 0.28 7.29 -8.42
CA VAL A 130 0.65 6.18 -7.54
C VAL A 130 1.15 6.66 -6.16
N TYR A 131 1.38 5.75 -5.24
CA TYR A 131 1.92 6.04 -3.92
C TYR A 131 3.29 6.74 -4.01
N PRO A 132 3.44 7.98 -3.46
CA PRO A 132 4.62 8.81 -3.69
C PRO A 132 5.95 8.21 -3.25
N VAL A 133 5.91 7.22 -2.35
CA VAL A 133 7.12 6.58 -1.81
C VAL A 133 7.93 5.88 -2.91
N TYR A 134 7.31 5.39 -3.98
CA TYR A 134 8.05 4.77 -5.08
C TYR A 134 8.94 5.82 -5.78
N LEU A 135 8.40 7.00 -6.05
CA LEU A 135 9.19 8.11 -6.61
C LEU A 135 10.29 8.55 -5.63
N ASP A 136 9.90 8.89 -4.40
CA ASP A 136 10.79 9.52 -3.44
C ASP A 136 11.98 8.62 -3.07
N SER A 137 11.74 7.31 -2.84
CA SER A 137 12.80 6.36 -2.52
C SER A 137 13.77 6.17 -3.68
N ASN A 138 13.28 6.10 -4.92
CA ASN A 138 14.14 5.98 -6.10
C ASN A 138 14.95 7.27 -6.37
N VAL A 139 14.35 8.44 -6.20
CA VAL A 139 15.08 9.72 -6.26
C VAL A 139 16.19 9.77 -5.20
N MET A 140 15.90 9.34 -3.96
CA MET A 140 16.91 9.27 -2.90
C MET A 140 18.05 8.31 -3.23
N ALA A 141 17.75 7.17 -3.85
CA ALA A 141 18.73 6.20 -4.29
C ALA A 141 19.60 6.69 -5.48
N GLY A 142 19.12 7.72 -6.21
CA GLY A 142 19.81 8.26 -7.39
C GLY A 142 19.41 7.56 -8.68
N ASN A 143 18.26 6.92 -8.71
CA ASN A 143 17.67 6.30 -9.89
C ASN A 143 16.92 7.34 -10.73
N SER A 144 16.80 7.08 -12.03
CA SER A 144 15.93 7.83 -12.94
C SER A 144 14.54 7.22 -12.93
N VAL A 145 13.49 8.08 -12.92
CA VAL A 145 12.10 7.60 -12.86
C VAL A 145 11.34 8.04 -14.09
N LYS A 146 10.69 7.09 -14.74
CA LYS A 146 9.74 7.27 -15.84
C LYS A 146 8.32 6.98 -15.36
N TYR A 147 7.32 7.50 -16.05
CA TYR A 147 5.92 7.34 -15.70
C TYR A 147 5.17 6.54 -16.77
N ALA A 148 4.41 5.53 -16.34
CA ALA A 148 3.35 4.92 -17.14
C ALA A 148 2.03 5.60 -16.75
N GLU A 149 1.50 6.44 -17.64
CA GLU A 149 0.32 7.26 -17.36
C GLU A 149 -0.93 6.40 -17.17
N ALA A 150 -1.52 6.47 -15.98
CA ALA A 150 -2.78 5.86 -15.60
C ALA A 150 -3.89 6.90 -15.64
N THR A 151 -4.71 6.85 -16.67
CA THR A 151 -5.76 7.82 -16.95
C THR A 151 -7.13 7.17 -16.97
N LYS A 152 -8.18 7.98 -17.08
CA LYS A 152 -9.54 7.48 -17.26
C LYS A 152 -9.67 6.61 -18.52
N ASP A 153 -8.93 6.92 -19.58
CA ASP A 153 -9.05 6.25 -20.87
C ASP A 153 -8.50 4.82 -20.86
N ASN A 154 -7.57 4.54 -19.95
CA ASN A 154 -7.04 3.18 -19.71
C ASN A 154 -7.52 2.58 -18.37
N ASN A 155 -8.62 3.12 -17.80
CA ASN A 155 -9.17 2.70 -16.49
C ASN A 155 -8.16 2.77 -15.35
N PHE A 156 -7.19 3.68 -15.43
CA PHE A 156 -6.06 3.81 -14.49
C PHE A 156 -5.19 2.56 -14.37
N LEU A 157 -5.14 1.74 -15.41
CA LEU A 157 -4.37 0.51 -15.52
C LEU A 157 -3.49 0.58 -16.79
N PRO A 158 -2.37 1.31 -16.73
CA PRO A 158 -1.47 1.40 -17.89
C PRO A 158 -0.88 0.03 -18.22
N MET A 159 -0.56 -0.16 -19.50
CA MET A 159 0.09 -1.35 -20.01
C MET A 159 1.56 -1.06 -20.30
N PRO A 160 2.45 -2.09 -20.35
CA PRO A 160 3.87 -1.87 -20.60
C PRO A 160 4.10 -1.19 -21.95
N SER A 161 4.93 -0.15 -21.94
CA SER A 161 5.25 0.64 -23.14
C SER A 161 6.73 0.98 -23.26
N GLU A 162 7.44 1.07 -22.15
CA GLU A 162 8.82 1.50 -22.10
C GLU A 162 9.67 0.54 -21.26
N LYS A 163 10.86 0.18 -21.78
CA LYS A 163 11.84 -0.63 -21.07
C LYS A 163 12.37 0.16 -19.85
N SER A 164 12.52 -0.54 -18.74
CA SER A 164 13.13 -0.06 -17.50
C SER A 164 13.75 -1.23 -16.73
N ASP A 165 14.73 -0.96 -15.86
CA ASP A 165 15.36 -2.00 -15.05
C ASP A 165 14.40 -2.50 -13.96
N ILE A 166 13.64 -1.56 -13.35
CA ILE A 166 12.70 -1.84 -12.25
C ILE A 166 11.34 -1.27 -12.61
N ILE A 167 10.29 -2.04 -12.37
CA ILE A 167 8.89 -1.67 -12.62
C ILE A 167 8.11 -1.79 -11.32
N TYR A 168 7.49 -0.70 -10.85
CA TYR A 168 6.58 -0.76 -9.71
C TYR A 168 5.12 -0.85 -10.19
N LEU A 169 4.43 -1.88 -9.71
CA LEU A 169 2.99 -2.06 -9.90
C LEU A 169 2.32 -2.14 -8.52
N CYS A 170 1.20 -1.45 -8.33
CA CYS A 170 0.39 -1.53 -7.11
C CYS A 170 -1.02 -1.99 -7.47
N SER A 171 -1.47 -3.11 -6.89
CA SER A 171 -2.79 -3.66 -7.18
C SER A 171 -3.37 -4.35 -5.94
N PRO A 172 -4.50 -3.85 -5.42
CA PRO A 172 -5.20 -2.61 -5.77
C PRO A 172 -4.36 -1.34 -5.62
N ASN A 173 -4.49 -0.41 -6.58
CA ASN A 173 -3.64 0.76 -6.63
C ASN A 173 -4.03 1.81 -5.57
N ASN A 174 -3.06 2.40 -4.93
CA ASN A 174 -3.17 3.63 -4.18
C ASN A 174 -2.60 4.78 -5.04
N PRO A 175 -3.41 5.74 -5.54
CA PRO A 175 -4.69 6.19 -4.95
C PRO A 175 -5.97 5.72 -5.64
N THR A 176 -5.92 5.11 -6.84
CA THR A 176 -7.07 4.97 -7.74
C THR A 176 -8.03 3.84 -7.35
N GLY A 177 -7.53 2.84 -6.60
CA GLY A 177 -8.27 1.63 -6.29
C GLY A 177 -8.43 0.67 -7.47
N ALA A 178 -7.82 0.96 -8.61
CA ALA A 178 -7.85 0.09 -9.78
C ALA A 178 -7.09 -1.22 -9.51
N VAL A 179 -7.57 -2.32 -10.09
CA VAL A 179 -7.02 -3.67 -9.91
C VAL A 179 -6.73 -4.29 -11.27
N TYR A 180 -5.52 -4.76 -11.48
CA TYR A 180 -5.14 -5.47 -12.70
C TYR A 180 -5.82 -6.83 -12.80
N THR A 181 -6.28 -7.20 -14.02
CA THR A 181 -6.72 -8.56 -14.32
C THR A 181 -5.53 -9.50 -14.49
N LYS A 182 -5.80 -10.82 -14.48
CA LYS A 182 -4.77 -11.85 -14.73
C LYS A 182 -4.11 -11.67 -16.10
N GLU A 183 -4.88 -11.35 -17.13
CA GLU A 183 -4.39 -11.11 -18.49
C GLU A 183 -3.52 -9.85 -18.58
N GLN A 184 -3.86 -8.81 -17.83
CA GLN A 184 -3.06 -7.57 -17.80
C GLN A 184 -1.73 -7.80 -17.06
N LEU A 185 -1.75 -8.52 -15.92
CA LEU A 185 -0.52 -8.90 -15.22
C LEU A 185 0.37 -9.82 -16.07
N LYS A 186 -0.22 -10.75 -16.82
CA LYS A 186 0.55 -11.61 -17.73
C LYS A 186 1.33 -10.78 -18.76
N LYS A 187 0.74 -9.74 -19.33
CA LYS A 187 1.45 -8.84 -20.26
C LYS A 187 2.62 -8.11 -19.60
N TRP A 188 2.48 -7.70 -18.34
CA TRP A 188 3.57 -7.09 -17.58
C TRP A 188 4.70 -8.09 -17.30
N ILE A 189 4.37 -9.33 -16.94
CA ILE A 189 5.31 -10.41 -16.70
C ILE A 189 6.07 -10.77 -17.99
N ASP A 190 5.36 -10.95 -19.10
CA ASP A 190 5.97 -11.23 -20.39
C ASP A 190 6.94 -10.11 -20.80
N PHE A 191 6.48 -8.87 -20.69
CA PHE A 191 7.32 -7.71 -20.98
C PHE A 191 8.56 -7.63 -20.08
N ALA A 192 8.40 -7.86 -18.77
CA ALA A 192 9.52 -7.85 -17.83
C ALA A 192 10.53 -8.94 -18.15
N THR A 193 10.06 -10.15 -18.45
CA THR A 193 10.90 -11.29 -18.84
C THR A 193 11.67 -11.02 -20.12
N GLU A 194 11.01 -10.51 -21.17
CA GLU A 194 11.63 -10.19 -22.46
C GLU A 194 12.70 -9.09 -22.35
N ASN A 195 12.53 -8.16 -21.43
CA ASN A 195 13.42 -7.00 -21.26
C ASN A 195 14.45 -7.15 -20.13
N GLY A 196 14.38 -8.24 -19.35
CA GLY A 196 15.23 -8.43 -18.17
C GLY A 196 14.93 -7.43 -17.06
N SER A 197 13.67 -7.01 -16.93
CA SER A 197 13.20 -6.07 -15.91
C SER A 197 12.75 -6.82 -14.65
N LEU A 198 12.87 -6.17 -13.48
CA LEU A 198 12.29 -6.67 -12.23
C LEU A 198 10.98 -5.94 -11.93
N ILE A 199 9.91 -6.68 -11.69
CA ILE A 199 8.65 -6.14 -11.17
C ILE A 199 8.69 -6.13 -9.63
N ILE A 200 8.44 -4.98 -9.01
CA ILE A 200 8.13 -4.85 -7.59
C ILE A 200 6.62 -4.63 -7.48
N PHE A 201 5.92 -5.68 -7.08
CA PHE A 201 4.46 -5.70 -6.99
C PHE A 201 4.02 -5.40 -5.57
N ASP A 202 3.29 -4.30 -5.35
CA ASP A 202 2.75 -3.92 -4.04
C ASP A 202 1.29 -4.37 -3.92
N ALA A 203 1.07 -5.39 -3.08
CA ALA A 203 -0.23 -6.01 -2.79
C ALA A 203 -0.80 -5.58 -1.42
N ALA A 204 -0.40 -4.42 -0.89
CA ALA A 204 -0.79 -3.99 0.46
C ALA A 204 -2.32 -3.88 0.70
N TYR A 205 -3.12 -3.86 -0.37
CA TYR A 205 -4.58 -3.76 -0.32
C TYR A 205 -5.29 -5.02 -0.82
N GLU A 206 -4.60 -6.13 -1.05
CA GLU A 206 -5.16 -7.37 -1.61
C GLU A 206 -6.39 -7.89 -0.87
N ALA A 207 -6.43 -7.72 0.47
CA ALA A 207 -7.54 -8.15 1.31
C ALA A 207 -8.87 -7.42 1.00
N PHE A 208 -8.85 -6.35 0.23
CA PHE A 208 -10.05 -5.60 -0.19
C PHE A 208 -10.65 -6.12 -1.50
N ILE A 209 -9.98 -7.00 -2.23
CA ILE A 209 -10.49 -7.61 -3.45
C ILE A 209 -11.64 -8.56 -3.10
N GLU A 210 -12.81 -8.36 -3.71
CA GLU A 210 -13.99 -9.23 -3.56
C GLU A 210 -14.31 -10.01 -4.84
N ASP A 211 -13.85 -9.54 -5.99
CA ASP A 211 -14.09 -10.21 -7.26
C ASP A 211 -13.14 -11.39 -7.40
N GLU A 212 -13.70 -12.60 -7.38
CA GLU A 212 -12.96 -13.86 -7.48
C GLU A 212 -12.19 -14.03 -8.81
N ASN A 213 -12.50 -13.22 -9.82
CA ASN A 213 -11.78 -13.22 -11.10
C ASN A 213 -10.51 -12.37 -11.07
N LEU A 214 -10.34 -11.51 -10.06
CA LEU A 214 -9.17 -10.66 -9.92
C LEU A 214 -8.09 -11.36 -9.06
N PRO A 215 -6.81 -11.23 -9.45
CA PRO A 215 -5.73 -11.85 -8.69
C PRO A 215 -5.45 -11.11 -7.39
N HIS A 216 -5.22 -11.84 -6.31
CA HIS A 216 -4.75 -11.36 -5.02
C HIS A 216 -3.23 -11.23 -4.97
N SER A 217 -2.52 -11.96 -5.83
CA SER A 217 -1.07 -12.00 -5.92
C SER A 217 -0.61 -12.06 -7.36
N ILE A 218 0.55 -11.45 -7.66
CA ILE A 218 1.20 -11.60 -8.96
C ILE A 218 1.62 -13.06 -9.21
N PHE A 219 1.86 -13.83 -8.15
CA PHE A 219 2.27 -15.23 -8.23
C PHE A 219 1.14 -16.20 -8.57
N GLU A 220 -0.09 -15.72 -8.77
CA GLU A 220 -1.14 -16.49 -9.46
C GLU A 220 -0.90 -16.57 -10.97
N ILE A 221 0.06 -15.80 -11.51
CA ILE A 221 0.32 -15.68 -12.95
C ILE A 221 1.64 -16.37 -13.28
N GLU A 222 1.59 -17.31 -14.20
CA GLU A 222 2.75 -18.07 -14.67
C GLU A 222 3.87 -17.15 -15.19
N GLY A 223 5.10 -17.40 -14.73
CA GLY A 223 6.30 -16.66 -15.09
C GLY A 223 6.68 -15.56 -14.13
N ALA A 224 5.79 -15.17 -13.20
CA ALA A 224 6.05 -14.15 -12.20
C ALA A 224 7.25 -14.50 -11.30
N GLU A 225 7.41 -15.79 -11.01
CA GLU A 225 8.51 -16.31 -10.17
C GLU A 225 9.91 -16.01 -10.72
N LYS A 226 10.01 -15.64 -12.00
CA LYS A 226 11.30 -15.33 -12.67
C LYS A 226 11.62 -13.86 -12.80
N CYS A 227 10.63 -12.99 -12.57
CA CYS A 227 10.80 -11.55 -12.81
C CYS A 227 10.11 -10.65 -11.79
N ALA A 228 9.51 -11.17 -10.73
CA ALA A 228 8.80 -10.36 -9.76
C ALA A 228 9.18 -10.65 -8.31
N VAL A 229 9.12 -9.60 -7.47
CA VAL A 229 9.00 -9.68 -6.02
C VAL A 229 7.66 -9.08 -5.61
N GLU A 230 7.06 -9.59 -4.55
CA GLU A 230 5.79 -9.06 -4.03
C GLU A 230 5.97 -8.50 -2.63
N LEU A 231 5.41 -7.32 -2.39
CA LEU A 231 5.32 -6.68 -1.09
C LEU A 231 3.90 -6.81 -0.56
N SER A 232 3.74 -7.33 0.64
CA SER A 232 2.44 -7.46 1.29
C SER A 232 2.49 -6.95 2.73
N SER A 233 1.33 -6.63 3.34
CA SER A 233 1.30 -5.96 4.63
C SER A 233 0.11 -6.36 5.48
N PHE A 234 0.34 -6.55 6.78
CA PHE A 234 -0.72 -6.66 7.77
C PHE A 234 -1.36 -5.31 8.14
N SER A 235 -0.78 -4.18 7.67
CA SER A 235 -1.23 -2.84 8.05
C SER A 235 -2.69 -2.59 7.73
N LYS A 236 -3.18 -3.03 6.54
CA LYS A 236 -4.55 -2.76 6.11
C LYS A 236 -5.47 -3.97 6.31
N ALA A 237 -4.94 -5.17 6.14
CA ALA A 237 -5.68 -6.40 6.30
C ALA A 237 -6.03 -6.71 7.78
N ALA A 238 -5.10 -6.46 8.70
CA ALA A 238 -5.22 -6.81 10.13
C ALA A 238 -5.13 -5.62 11.09
N GLY A 239 -5.11 -4.39 10.60
CA GLY A 239 -5.05 -3.20 11.45
C GLY A 239 -3.67 -2.86 12.01
N PHE A 240 -2.57 -3.37 11.42
CA PHE A 240 -1.22 -3.27 11.96
C PHE A 240 -0.48 -1.96 11.62
N THR A 241 -1.19 -0.88 11.36
CA THR A 241 -0.55 0.41 11.06
C THR A 241 0.35 0.91 12.20
N GLY A 242 -0.02 0.61 13.46
CA GLY A 242 0.78 0.92 14.66
C GLY A 242 1.64 -0.24 15.16
N VAL A 243 1.32 -1.49 14.82
CA VAL A 243 2.04 -2.70 15.26
C VAL A 243 3.30 -2.96 14.43
N ARG A 244 3.24 -2.63 13.12
CA ARG A 244 4.34 -2.72 12.16
C ARG A 244 4.73 -4.16 11.82
N CYS A 245 4.00 -4.80 10.91
CA CYS A 245 4.37 -6.06 10.29
C CYS A 245 3.99 -6.09 8.81
N ALA A 246 4.91 -6.56 8.00
CA ALA A 246 4.76 -6.78 6.56
C ALA A 246 5.67 -7.94 6.15
N TYR A 247 5.65 -8.28 4.89
CA TYR A 247 6.57 -9.26 4.33
C TYR A 247 6.78 -9.03 2.84
N MET A 248 7.90 -9.52 2.36
CA MET A 248 8.25 -9.59 0.95
C MET A 248 8.35 -11.05 0.54
N ILE A 249 7.85 -11.37 -0.64
CA ILE A 249 8.06 -12.66 -1.30
C ILE A 249 9.15 -12.48 -2.36
N ILE A 250 10.20 -13.28 -2.26
CA ILE A 250 11.26 -13.36 -3.26
C ILE A 250 11.39 -14.81 -3.68
N PRO A 251 10.94 -15.19 -4.88
CA PRO A 251 10.98 -16.56 -5.36
C PRO A 251 12.41 -17.15 -5.40
N ASN A 252 12.52 -18.44 -5.08
CA ASN A 252 13.79 -19.17 -5.14
C ASN A 252 14.37 -19.23 -6.57
N GLU A 253 13.51 -19.09 -7.60
CA GLU A 253 13.87 -19.11 -9.02
C GLU A 253 14.36 -17.75 -9.53
N LEU A 254 14.15 -16.67 -8.77
CA LEU A 254 14.49 -15.31 -9.20
C LEU A 254 16.00 -15.07 -9.08
N GLU A 255 16.64 -14.96 -10.22
CA GLU A 255 18.07 -14.68 -10.34
C GLU A 255 18.31 -13.36 -11.07
N ILE A 256 19.24 -12.55 -10.58
CA ILE A 256 19.71 -11.32 -11.23
C ILE A 256 21.24 -11.38 -11.28
N SER A 257 21.80 -11.21 -12.48
CA SER A 257 23.26 -11.26 -12.70
C SER A 257 23.91 -12.56 -12.23
N GLY A 258 23.18 -13.69 -12.26
CA GLY A 258 23.66 -15.00 -11.83
C GLY A 258 23.66 -15.26 -10.33
N GLU A 259 23.06 -14.35 -9.55
CA GLU A 259 22.89 -14.49 -8.09
C GLU A 259 21.40 -14.65 -7.76
N LYS A 260 21.06 -15.54 -6.84
CA LYS A 260 19.70 -15.68 -6.31
C LYS A 260 19.34 -14.43 -5.50
N LEU A 261 18.27 -13.75 -5.90
CA LEU A 261 17.88 -12.49 -5.27
C LEU A 261 17.57 -12.66 -3.78
N GLY A 262 16.98 -13.80 -3.38
CA GLY A 262 16.70 -14.12 -1.98
C GLY A 262 17.97 -14.17 -1.11
N ASP A 263 19.04 -14.76 -1.61
CA ASP A 263 20.32 -14.85 -0.89
C ASP A 263 20.95 -13.45 -0.72
N VAL A 264 20.92 -12.64 -1.78
CA VAL A 264 21.41 -11.26 -1.75
C VAL A 264 20.59 -10.43 -0.75
N TRP A 265 19.26 -10.59 -0.75
CA TRP A 265 18.38 -9.92 0.19
C TRP A 265 18.62 -10.34 1.63
N LEU A 266 18.76 -11.65 1.90
CA LEU A 266 19.01 -12.16 3.25
C LEU A 266 20.37 -11.62 3.78
N ARG A 267 21.40 -11.55 2.93
CA ARG A 267 22.67 -10.93 3.28
C ARG A 267 22.50 -9.45 3.65
N ARG A 268 21.71 -8.69 2.89
CA ARG A 268 21.38 -7.30 3.24
C ARG A 268 20.65 -7.22 4.59
N GLN A 269 19.65 -8.08 4.83
CA GLN A 269 18.91 -8.14 6.08
C GLN A 269 19.85 -8.42 7.27
N SER A 270 20.74 -9.39 7.14
CA SER A 270 21.69 -9.72 8.23
C SER A 270 22.65 -8.56 8.60
N ILE A 271 22.82 -7.57 7.73
CA ILE A 271 23.68 -6.40 7.96
C ILE A 271 22.88 -5.22 8.55
N LYS A 272 21.63 -5.03 8.16
CA LYS A 272 20.86 -3.80 8.41
C LYS A 272 19.60 -4.00 9.24
N PHE A 273 19.23 -5.25 9.57
CA PHE A 273 17.97 -5.56 10.23
C PHE A 273 18.08 -6.78 11.13
N ASN A 274 17.58 -6.70 12.35
CA ASN A 274 17.60 -7.80 13.33
C ASN A 274 16.26 -8.56 13.41
N GLY A 275 15.42 -8.44 12.41
CA GLY A 275 14.10 -9.06 12.37
C GLY A 275 13.02 -8.26 13.13
N VAL A 276 11.76 -8.60 12.86
CA VAL A 276 10.60 -8.06 13.56
C VAL A 276 10.47 -8.72 14.93
N SER A 277 9.97 -7.99 15.92
CA SER A 277 9.82 -8.53 17.28
C SER A 277 8.97 -9.80 17.32
N TYR A 278 9.30 -10.71 18.24
CA TYR A 278 8.52 -11.93 18.45
C TYR A 278 7.04 -11.65 18.71
N VAL A 279 6.74 -10.65 19.57
CA VAL A 279 5.37 -10.27 19.92
C VAL A 279 4.57 -9.84 18.68
N THR A 280 5.19 -9.06 17.80
CA THR A 280 4.57 -8.63 16.54
C THR A 280 4.33 -9.80 15.60
N GLN A 281 5.28 -10.71 15.46
CA GLN A 281 5.13 -11.87 14.57
C GLN A 281 4.10 -12.88 15.10
N ALA A 282 4.02 -13.08 16.42
CA ALA A 282 2.96 -13.89 17.04
C ALA A 282 1.56 -13.29 16.82
N ALA A 283 1.45 -11.97 16.87
CA ALA A 283 0.23 -11.25 16.54
C ALA A 283 -0.16 -11.43 15.05
N ALA A 284 0.81 -11.30 14.14
CA ALA A 284 0.60 -11.50 12.71
C ALA A 284 0.17 -12.95 12.40
N PHE A 285 0.83 -13.92 13.00
CA PHE A 285 0.43 -15.33 12.90
C PHE A 285 -1.02 -15.56 13.37
N ALA A 286 -1.40 -14.98 14.52
CA ALA A 286 -2.76 -15.10 15.04
C ALA A 286 -3.81 -14.50 14.10
N SER A 287 -3.49 -13.43 13.36
CA SER A 287 -4.39 -12.85 12.37
C SER A 287 -4.65 -13.76 11.16
N LEU A 288 -3.74 -14.72 10.89
CA LEU A 288 -3.85 -15.72 9.82
C LEU A 288 -4.54 -17.01 10.27
N SER A 289 -4.84 -17.19 11.56
CA SER A 289 -5.67 -18.31 12.04
C SER A 289 -7.11 -18.19 11.51
N GLU A 290 -7.88 -19.26 11.54
CA GLU A 290 -9.29 -19.25 11.09
C GLU A 290 -10.07 -18.13 11.79
N LYS A 291 -10.00 -18.05 13.12
CA LYS A 291 -10.68 -17.01 13.90
C LYS A 291 -10.12 -15.62 13.60
N GLY A 292 -8.80 -15.47 13.46
CA GLY A 292 -8.17 -14.22 13.10
C GLY A 292 -8.61 -13.71 11.73
N LYS A 293 -8.67 -14.58 10.74
CA LYS A 293 -9.18 -14.27 9.39
C LYS A 293 -10.65 -13.82 9.42
N GLU A 294 -11.49 -14.50 10.19
CA GLU A 294 -12.90 -14.10 10.36
C GLU A 294 -13.04 -12.71 10.98
N GLU A 295 -12.28 -12.43 12.04
CA GLU A 295 -12.32 -11.15 12.74
C GLU A 295 -11.76 -9.99 11.87
N THR A 296 -10.65 -10.19 11.17
CA THR A 296 -10.04 -9.19 10.28
C THR A 296 -10.89 -8.92 9.05
N ALA A 297 -11.54 -9.95 8.48
CA ALA A 297 -12.47 -9.81 7.37
C ALA A 297 -13.68 -8.90 7.73
N LYS A 298 -14.15 -8.92 8.99
CA LYS A 298 -15.21 -8.01 9.46
C LYS A 298 -14.74 -6.54 9.40
N ALA A 299 -13.49 -6.26 9.76
CA ALA A 299 -12.92 -4.92 9.69
C ALA A 299 -12.76 -4.44 8.23
N VAL A 300 -12.26 -5.31 7.34
CA VAL A 300 -12.15 -5.02 5.91
C VAL A 300 -13.54 -4.73 5.32
N LYS A 301 -14.53 -5.58 5.59
CA LYS A 301 -15.91 -5.38 5.16
C LYS A 301 -16.49 -4.05 5.64
N TYR A 302 -16.25 -3.69 6.90
CA TYR A 302 -16.68 -2.42 7.47
C TYR A 302 -16.17 -1.22 6.65
N TYR A 303 -14.90 -1.20 6.30
CA TYR A 303 -14.31 -0.12 5.49
C TYR A 303 -14.81 -0.15 4.05
N LYS A 304 -15.02 -1.32 3.45
CA LYS A 304 -15.60 -1.43 2.11
C LYS A 304 -17.03 -0.88 2.05
N GLU A 305 -17.84 -1.14 3.07
CA GLU A 305 -19.17 -0.56 3.18
C GLU A 305 -19.10 0.97 3.30
N ASN A 306 -18.13 1.52 4.05
CA ASN A 306 -17.90 2.96 4.11
C ASN A 306 -17.53 3.52 2.73
N ALA A 307 -16.67 2.82 1.97
CA ALA A 307 -16.30 3.23 0.63
C ALA A 307 -17.50 3.30 -0.30
N LYS A 308 -18.35 2.26 -0.29
CA LYS A 308 -19.60 2.20 -1.10
C LYS A 308 -20.57 3.35 -0.77
N ILE A 309 -20.68 3.75 0.51
CA ILE A 309 -21.52 4.89 0.93
C ILE A 309 -21.03 6.18 0.25
N ILE A 310 -19.74 6.48 0.33
CA ILE A 310 -19.18 7.70 -0.24
C ILE A 310 -19.23 7.68 -1.76
N ALA A 311 -18.83 6.57 -2.39
CA ALA A 311 -18.86 6.42 -3.84
C ALA A 311 -20.27 6.63 -4.42
N LYS A 312 -21.30 6.11 -3.74
CA LYS A 312 -22.70 6.31 -4.11
C LYS A 312 -23.06 7.80 -4.10
N VAL A 313 -22.68 8.53 -3.05
CA VAL A 313 -22.96 9.98 -2.97
C VAL A 313 -22.24 10.75 -4.08
N MET A 314 -20.99 10.40 -4.38
CA MET A 314 -20.25 11.03 -5.50
C MET A 314 -20.96 10.80 -6.84
N ALA A 315 -21.46 9.59 -7.07
CA ALA A 315 -22.22 9.26 -8.27
C ALA A 315 -23.57 10.01 -8.33
N GLU A 316 -24.30 10.13 -7.22
CA GLU A 316 -25.55 10.91 -7.11
C GLU A 316 -25.32 12.40 -7.41
N LEU A 317 -24.14 12.93 -7.11
CA LEU A 317 -23.73 14.30 -7.45
C LEU A 317 -23.22 14.43 -8.91
N GLY A 318 -23.27 13.36 -9.70
CA GLY A 318 -22.78 13.34 -11.08
C GLY A 318 -21.26 13.35 -11.22
N LEU A 319 -20.52 13.08 -10.14
CA LEU A 319 -19.06 13.06 -10.16
C LEU A 319 -18.55 11.67 -10.58
N TYR A 320 -17.66 11.65 -11.57
CA TYR A 320 -16.95 10.43 -11.92
C TYR A 320 -16.09 9.95 -10.75
N ASN A 321 -16.24 8.69 -10.38
CA ASN A 321 -15.42 8.07 -9.35
C ASN A 321 -15.20 6.58 -9.62
N ILE A 322 -14.10 6.04 -9.08
CA ILE A 322 -13.72 4.61 -9.14
C ILE A 322 -13.08 4.18 -7.81
N GLY A 323 -12.82 2.90 -7.67
CA GLY A 323 -11.93 2.31 -6.66
C GLY A 323 -12.63 1.68 -5.46
N SER A 324 -13.85 2.10 -5.14
CA SER A 324 -14.58 1.66 -3.93
C SER A 324 -14.95 0.18 -3.87
N GLU A 325 -14.83 -0.55 -4.97
CA GLU A 325 -15.26 -1.96 -5.07
C GLU A 325 -14.23 -2.92 -4.48
N ASN A 326 -12.97 -2.73 -4.85
CA ASN A 326 -11.86 -3.60 -4.47
C ASN A 326 -10.74 -2.87 -3.71
N SER A 327 -11.05 -1.72 -3.09
CA SER A 327 -10.08 -0.93 -2.34
C SER A 327 -10.77 -0.06 -1.29
N PRO A 328 -10.03 0.44 -0.29
CA PRO A 328 -10.58 1.42 0.67
C PRO A 328 -10.59 2.85 0.13
N TYR A 329 -10.21 3.06 -1.12
CA TYR A 329 -10.08 4.39 -1.72
C TYR A 329 -11.16 4.66 -2.75
N ILE A 330 -11.62 5.90 -2.78
CA ILE A 330 -12.49 6.44 -3.79
C ILE A 330 -11.71 7.54 -4.51
N TRP A 331 -11.45 7.34 -5.80
CA TRP A 331 -10.77 8.27 -6.66
C TRP A 331 -11.80 9.09 -7.42
N VAL A 332 -11.91 10.37 -7.11
CA VAL A 332 -13.00 11.24 -7.54
C VAL A 332 -12.47 12.33 -8.44
N LYS A 333 -13.05 12.52 -9.62
CA LYS A 333 -12.74 13.63 -10.53
C LYS A 333 -13.32 14.93 -9.99
N ALA A 334 -12.50 15.97 -9.93
CA ALA A 334 -12.94 17.30 -9.54
C ALA A 334 -13.95 17.87 -10.56
N PRO A 335 -15.02 18.53 -10.11
CA PRO A 335 -16.01 19.17 -10.97
C PRO A 335 -15.46 20.46 -11.63
N ASN A 336 -16.14 20.93 -12.68
CA ASN A 336 -15.95 22.26 -13.27
C ASN A 336 -14.49 22.63 -13.57
N SER A 337 -13.68 21.62 -13.98
CA SER A 337 -12.24 21.79 -14.25
C SER A 337 -11.42 22.36 -13.07
N MET A 338 -11.91 22.17 -11.85
CA MET A 338 -11.12 22.51 -10.66
C MET A 338 -9.83 21.69 -10.63
N THR A 339 -8.76 22.31 -10.17
CA THR A 339 -7.53 21.62 -9.81
C THR A 339 -7.75 20.73 -8.57
N SER A 340 -6.84 19.78 -8.34
CA SER A 340 -6.89 18.91 -7.16
C SER A 340 -6.93 19.70 -5.85
N TRP A 341 -6.18 20.80 -5.75
CA TRP A 341 -6.14 21.65 -4.57
C TRP A 341 -7.36 22.56 -4.43
N GLU A 342 -7.91 23.08 -5.52
CA GLU A 342 -9.16 23.85 -5.48
C GLU A 342 -10.33 22.98 -5.01
N PHE A 343 -10.40 21.73 -5.48
CA PHE A 343 -11.44 20.81 -5.00
C PHE A 343 -11.22 20.38 -3.55
N PHE A 344 -9.97 20.19 -3.11
CA PHE A 344 -9.65 20.00 -1.70
C PHE A 344 -10.13 21.19 -0.85
N ASP A 345 -9.78 22.42 -1.23
CA ASP A 345 -10.17 23.64 -0.50
C ASP A 345 -11.70 23.81 -0.47
N TYR A 346 -12.38 23.45 -1.56
CA TYR A 346 -13.84 23.47 -1.63
C TYR A 346 -14.48 22.46 -0.67
N LEU A 347 -14.02 21.22 -0.64
CA LEU A 347 -14.53 20.19 0.28
C LEU A 347 -14.25 20.54 1.75
N LEU A 348 -13.10 21.11 2.03
CA LEU A 348 -12.75 21.56 3.37
C LEU A 348 -13.68 22.69 3.83
N LYS A 349 -13.90 23.70 2.98
CA LYS A 349 -14.68 24.89 3.31
C LYS A 349 -16.18 24.61 3.37
N GLU A 350 -16.74 23.93 2.37
CA GLU A 350 -18.20 23.79 2.22
C GLU A 350 -18.75 22.54 2.95
N ALA A 351 -17.91 21.53 3.19
CA ALA A 351 -18.33 20.28 3.83
C ALA A 351 -17.60 19.93 5.12
N ASN A 352 -16.54 20.67 5.49
CA ASN A 352 -15.62 20.33 6.58
C ASN A 352 -15.01 18.93 6.40
N ILE A 353 -14.66 18.57 5.17
CA ILE A 353 -14.08 17.27 4.82
C ILE A 353 -12.67 17.49 4.30
N VAL A 354 -11.71 16.74 4.87
CA VAL A 354 -10.32 16.66 4.41
C VAL A 354 -10.15 15.42 3.56
N CYS A 355 -9.83 15.58 2.28
CA CYS A 355 -9.43 14.52 1.36
C CYS A 355 -7.91 14.58 1.07
N THR A 356 -7.43 13.88 0.06
CA THR A 356 -6.05 14.01 -0.42
C THR A 356 -6.06 14.49 -1.88
N PRO A 357 -5.43 15.64 -2.21
CA PRO A 357 -5.33 16.12 -3.59
C PRO A 357 -4.58 15.13 -4.48
N GLY A 358 -5.15 14.86 -5.65
CA GLY A 358 -4.64 13.85 -6.57
C GLY A 358 -3.27 14.19 -7.16
N SER A 359 -3.00 15.47 -7.39
CA SER A 359 -1.67 15.95 -7.84
C SER A 359 -0.52 15.59 -6.88
N GLY A 360 -0.84 15.20 -5.65
CA GLY A 360 0.14 14.69 -4.69
C GLY A 360 0.61 13.26 -4.98
N PHE A 361 -0.09 12.53 -5.83
CA PHE A 361 0.24 11.16 -6.23
C PHE A 361 0.94 11.07 -7.59
N GLY A 362 1.15 12.20 -8.24
CA GLY A 362 1.80 12.31 -9.54
C GLY A 362 1.07 13.28 -10.48
N PRO A 363 1.71 13.66 -11.60
CA PRO A 363 1.13 14.60 -12.58
C PRO A 363 -0.24 14.20 -13.11
N SER A 364 -0.44 12.91 -13.45
CA SER A 364 -1.73 12.39 -13.98
C SER A 364 -2.84 12.35 -12.91
N GLY A 365 -2.50 12.62 -11.64
CA GLY A 365 -3.47 12.79 -10.57
C GLY A 365 -4.11 14.17 -10.50
N GLU A 366 -3.66 15.13 -11.32
CA GLU A 366 -4.23 16.48 -11.35
C GLU A 366 -5.69 16.47 -11.79
N GLY A 367 -6.55 17.28 -11.14
CA GLY A 367 -7.98 17.30 -11.36
C GLY A 367 -8.74 16.17 -10.69
N PHE A 368 -8.10 15.44 -9.76
CA PHE A 368 -8.72 14.40 -8.93
C PHE A 368 -8.43 14.60 -7.44
N VAL A 369 -9.20 13.94 -6.61
CA VAL A 369 -8.93 13.77 -5.18
C VAL A 369 -9.11 12.31 -4.78
N ARG A 370 -8.34 11.86 -3.78
CA ARG A 370 -8.56 10.58 -3.12
C ARG A 370 -9.35 10.79 -1.83
N ILE A 371 -10.45 10.07 -1.68
CA ILE A 371 -11.19 9.94 -0.41
C ILE A 371 -10.91 8.54 0.15
N SER A 372 -10.67 8.44 1.45
CA SER A 372 -10.40 7.20 2.17
C SER A 372 -11.63 6.77 2.97
N SER A 373 -11.93 5.49 2.96
CA SER A 373 -13.00 4.88 3.77
C SER A 373 -12.57 4.53 5.20
N PHE A 374 -11.30 4.73 5.52
CA PHE A 374 -10.77 4.49 6.87
C PHE A 374 -11.28 5.55 7.85
N ASN A 375 -12.52 5.35 8.31
CA ASN A 375 -13.18 6.22 9.28
C ASN A 375 -14.26 5.42 10.05
N SER A 376 -14.83 6.01 11.09
CA SER A 376 -16.02 5.45 11.72
C SER A 376 -17.23 5.50 10.77
N ARG A 377 -18.19 4.59 10.96
CA ARG A 377 -19.44 4.58 10.21
C ARG A 377 -20.22 5.89 10.44
N GLU A 378 -20.22 6.38 11.66
CA GLU A 378 -20.87 7.63 12.03
C GLU A 378 -20.30 8.81 11.23
N ASN A 379 -18.99 9.01 11.28
CA ASN A 379 -18.33 10.06 10.49
C ASN A 379 -18.56 9.91 9.00
N THR A 380 -18.56 8.66 8.49
CA THR A 380 -18.82 8.37 7.07
C THR A 380 -20.24 8.81 6.67
N LEU A 381 -21.25 8.54 7.51
CA LEU A 381 -22.63 8.97 7.25
C LEU A 381 -22.77 10.49 7.34
N ILE A 382 -22.15 11.13 8.34
CA ILE A 382 -22.15 12.61 8.45
C ILE A 382 -21.48 13.22 7.21
N ALA A 383 -20.34 12.68 6.79
CA ALA A 383 -19.66 13.14 5.56
C ALA A 383 -20.55 12.98 4.34
N ALA A 384 -21.22 11.84 4.18
CA ALA A 384 -22.16 11.59 3.09
C ALA A 384 -23.30 12.65 3.06
N GLU A 385 -23.89 12.98 4.20
CA GLU A 385 -24.95 14.00 4.28
C GLU A 385 -24.45 15.42 4.01
N ARG A 386 -23.19 15.73 4.38
CA ARG A 386 -22.57 17.04 4.05
C ARG A 386 -22.26 17.12 2.55
N LEU A 387 -21.73 16.05 1.96
CA LEU A 387 -21.43 15.97 0.53
C LEU A 387 -22.67 16.16 -0.34
N LYS A 388 -23.82 15.56 0.00
CA LYS A 388 -25.09 15.71 -0.74
C LYS A 388 -25.58 17.17 -0.84
N LYS A 389 -25.13 18.05 0.04
CA LYS A 389 -25.51 19.47 0.03
C LYS A 389 -24.67 20.33 -0.90
N LEU A 390 -23.55 19.76 -1.41
CA LEU A 390 -22.67 20.48 -2.32
C LEU A 390 -23.35 20.77 -3.65
N LYS A 391 -22.98 21.88 -4.25
CA LYS A 391 -23.48 22.31 -5.57
C LYS A 391 -22.30 22.59 -6.48
N PHE A 392 -22.29 22.01 -7.66
CA PHE A 392 -21.25 22.15 -8.65
C PHE A 392 -21.75 22.82 -9.93
#